data_03d6e83c51c37b91f2e011eaca23a958
#
_entry.id   03d6e83c51c37b91f2e011eaca23a958
#
_cell.length_a   1.000
_cell.length_b   1.000
_cell.length_c   1.000
_cell.angle_alpha   90.00
_cell.angle_beta   90.00
_cell.angle_gamma   90.00
#
_symmetry.space_group_name_H-M   'P 1'
#
loop_
_entity.id
_entity.type
_entity.pdbx_description
1 polymer ?
#
loop_
_entity_poly.entity_id
_entity_poly.type
_entity_poly.pdbx_seq_one_letter_code
_entity_poly.pdbx_strand_id
1 'polypeptide(L)'
;MPGDDSHRISGDESDNGLEHHDYASWEAAANAALRGQDLSSLTTQTFDGIEREPLYTRESHGIKNEPGLPGSSPFTRGSRAAGNAFGWEVRQTHFALREGTNERILADLENGVTGITLRGAPTDHQLLASVLEGVYLDLAPVHLAPGSSLEQIETLIALCDIQCDDVSVLRNNLGLDPIGLLARTGRSVVKIEDEITQCANLVSQISKSHPNIQAIALDGSTWADAGASDGQELGAALSTGVMWLRALTASGLSLDEASQQLELTLSAGPDQFLTTAKFRAARVCWARIIS
;
A
#
# COMPACT_ATOMS: atom_id res chain seq x y z
N MET A 1 49.04 -16.68 16.67
CA MET A 1 48.59 -17.39 15.47
C MET A 1 47.21 -17.97 15.77
N PRO A 2 46.08 -17.37 15.37
CA PRO A 2 44.79 -18.07 15.29
C PRO A 2 44.47 -18.35 13.82
N GLY A 3 44.05 -19.61 13.59
CA GLY A 3 43.72 -20.14 12.30
C GLY A 3 42.42 -19.56 11.73
N ASP A 4 42.47 -19.38 10.45
CA ASP A 4 41.38 -19.02 9.54
C ASP A 4 40.48 -20.27 9.32
N ASP A 5 39.37 -20.35 10.05
CA ASP A 5 38.30 -21.33 9.79
C ASP A 5 37.23 -20.70 8.90
N SER A 6 37.57 -20.60 7.62
CA SER A 6 36.53 -20.38 6.59
C SER A 6 35.64 -21.63 6.47
N HIS A 7 34.55 -21.66 7.23
CA HIS A 7 33.48 -22.64 7.02
C HIS A 7 32.87 -22.43 5.63
N ARG A 8 33.43 -23.08 4.63
CA ARG A 8 32.72 -23.42 3.41
C ARG A 8 31.59 -24.38 3.80
N ILE A 9 30.37 -23.86 3.80
CA ILE A 9 29.18 -24.72 3.73
C ILE A 9 29.23 -25.35 2.34
N SER A 10 29.85 -26.53 2.23
CA SER A 10 29.64 -27.44 1.10
C SER A 10 28.17 -27.88 1.22
N GLY A 11 27.28 -27.27 0.39
CA GLY A 11 25.95 -27.80 0.21
C GLY A 11 26.05 -29.22 -0.33
N ASP A 12 25.78 -30.16 0.52
CA ASP A 12 25.48 -31.53 0.14
C ASP A 12 24.16 -31.41 -0.68
N GLU A 13 24.27 -31.45 -2.02
CA GLU A 13 23.16 -31.64 -2.91
C GLU A 13 22.61 -33.03 -2.65
N SER A 14 21.74 -33.16 -1.67
CA SER A 14 20.93 -34.36 -1.50
C SER A 14 20.14 -34.55 -2.80
N ASP A 15 20.60 -35.49 -3.62
CA ASP A 15 19.88 -36.00 -4.78
C ASP A 15 18.51 -36.51 -4.31
N ASN A 16 17.50 -35.69 -4.40
CA ASN A 16 16.12 -36.01 -4.00
C ASN A 16 15.44 -36.94 -5.00
N GLY A 17 16.20 -37.62 -5.89
CA GLY A 17 15.66 -38.54 -6.90
C GLY A 17 14.84 -37.86 -8.00
N LEU A 18 14.92 -36.52 -8.09
CA LEU A 18 14.31 -35.76 -9.19
C LEU A 18 15.33 -35.67 -10.34
N GLU A 19 14.90 -36.04 -11.55
CA GLU A 19 15.73 -35.85 -12.74
C GLU A 19 16.07 -34.36 -12.91
N HIS A 20 17.36 -34.07 -13.06
CA HIS A 20 17.84 -32.72 -13.25
C HIS A 20 17.60 -32.32 -14.71
N HIS A 21 16.60 -31.47 -14.96
CA HIS A 21 16.32 -30.92 -16.28
C HIS A 21 16.96 -29.54 -16.42
N ASP A 22 17.79 -29.38 -17.44
CA ASP A 22 18.38 -28.11 -17.83
C ASP A 22 17.45 -27.31 -18.79
N TYR A 23 17.86 -26.09 -19.11
CA TYR A 23 17.10 -25.25 -20.04
C TYR A 23 16.95 -25.92 -21.43
N ALA A 24 17.99 -26.62 -21.90
CA ALA A 24 17.97 -27.26 -23.22
C ALA A 24 16.96 -28.40 -23.30
N SER A 25 16.82 -29.20 -22.24
CA SER A 25 15.80 -30.26 -22.17
C SER A 25 14.37 -29.69 -22.09
N TRP A 26 14.19 -28.59 -21.38
CA TRP A 26 12.90 -27.88 -21.39
C TRP A 26 12.59 -27.29 -22.76
N GLU A 27 13.56 -26.64 -23.43
CA GLU A 27 13.39 -26.06 -24.76
C GLU A 27 13.02 -27.12 -25.79
N ALA A 28 13.68 -28.28 -25.75
CA ALA A 28 13.37 -29.42 -26.64
C ALA A 28 11.94 -29.93 -26.42
N ALA A 29 11.51 -30.07 -25.15
CA ALA A 29 10.15 -30.48 -24.82
C ALA A 29 9.11 -29.44 -25.23
N ALA A 30 9.38 -28.15 -25.03
CA ALA A 30 8.50 -27.06 -25.43
C ALA A 30 8.33 -27.02 -26.96
N ASN A 31 9.42 -27.11 -27.72
CA ASN A 31 9.39 -27.14 -29.17
C ASN A 31 8.60 -28.36 -29.70
N ALA A 32 8.75 -29.53 -29.08
CA ALA A 32 7.96 -30.69 -29.42
C ALA A 32 6.45 -30.50 -29.18
N ALA A 33 6.08 -29.82 -28.08
CA ALA A 33 4.70 -29.53 -27.72
C ALA A 33 4.06 -28.48 -28.67
N LEU A 34 4.85 -27.52 -29.14
CA LEU A 34 4.40 -26.41 -30.00
C LEU A 34 4.03 -26.83 -31.43
N ARG A 35 4.34 -28.07 -31.84
CA ARG A 35 3.95 -28.63 -33.15
C ARG A 35 4.34 -27.76 -34.33
N GLY A 36 5.54 -27.12 -34.32
CA GLY A 36 6.08 -26.29 -35.36
C GLY A 36 5.80 -24.80 -35.21
N GLN A 37 5.18 -24.34 -34.15
CA GLN A 37 5.19 -22.94 -33.77
C GLN A 37 6.55 -22.58 -33.16
N ASP A 38 6.97 -21.34 -33.31
CA ASP A 38 8.20 -20.83 -32.73
C ASP A 38 8.06 -20.66 -31.20
N LEU A 39 9.14 -20.89 -30.47
CA LEU A 39 9.17 -20.75 -29.02
C LEU A 39 8.80 -19.32 -28.55
N SER A 40 9.11 -18.31 -29.36
CA SER A 40 8.73 -16.93 -29.12
C SER A 40 7.21 -16.71 -29.00
N SER A 41 6.40 -17.65 -29.53
CA SER A 41 4.95 -17.61 -29.37
C SER A 41 4.47 -17.78 -27.92
N LEU A 42 5.33 -18.28 -27.02
CA LEU A 42 5.08 -18.39 -25.57
C LEU A 42 5.45 -17.11 -24.82
N THR A 43 6.23 -16.23 -25.43
CA THR A 43 6.58 -14.92 -24.87
C THR A 43 5.35 -14.01 -24.89
N THR A 44 5.09 -13.36 -23.78
CA THR A 44 3.95 -12.43 -23.64
C THR A 44 4.43 -11.05 -23.23
N GLN A 45 3.66 -10.03 -23.55
CA GLN A 45 3.91 -8.66 -23.09
C GLN A 45 2.85 -8.24 -22.08
N THR A 46 3.29 -7.52 -21.04
CA THR A 46 2.37 -6.84 -20.13
C THR A 46 1.76 -5.62 -20.80
N PHE A 47 0.73 -5.04 -20.22
CA PHE A 47 0.14 -3.81 -20.71
C PHE A 47 1.13 -2.63 -20.71
N ASP A 48 2.13 -2.64 -19.82
CA ASP A 48 3.23 -1.67 -19.79
C ASP A 48 4.36 -1.96 -20.82
N GLY A 49 4.18 -2.97 -21.67
CA GLY A 49 5.17 -3.36 -22.68
C GLY A 49 6.37 -4.12 -22.13
N ILE A 50 6.29 -4.64 -20.91
CA ILE A 50 7.33 -5.49 -20.33
C ILE A 50 7.18 -6.89 -20.92
N GLU A 51 8.24 -7.38 -21.55
CA GLU A 51 8.30 -8.73 -22.09
C GLU A 51 8.44 -9.75 -20.98
N ARG A 52 7.63 -10.82 -21.03
CA ARG A 52 7.68 -11.96 -20.12
C ARG A 52 8.05 -13.21 -20.90
N GLU A 53 9.17 -13.79 -20.54
CA GLU A 53 9.61 -15.06 -21.11
C GLU A 53 8.83 -16.24 -20.51
N PRO A 54 8.72 -17.35 -21.26
CA PRO A 54 7.99 -18.53 -20.80
C PRO A 54 8.65 -19.23 -19.62
N LEU A 55 9.97 -19.09 -19.46
CA LEU A 55 10.75 -19.70 -18.37
C LEU A 55 11.88 -18.77 -17.93
N TYR A 56 11.98 -18.58 -16.62
CA TYR A 56 13.09 -17.87 -15.95
C TYR A 56 13.92 -18.87 -15.16
N THR A 57 15.20 -18.93 -15.43
CA THR A 57 16.17 -19.77 -14.69
C THR A 57 17.19 -18.90 -13.97
N ARG A 58 17.88 -19.49 -13.00
CA ARG A 58 18.99 -18.79 -12.33
C ARG A 58 20.11 -18.40 -13.29
N GLU A 59 20.33 -19.19 -14.31
CA GLU A 59 21.41 -18.98 -15.30
C GLU A 59 21.06 -17.88 -16.30
N SER A 60 19.83 -17.89 -16.83
CA SER A 60 19.36 -16.91 -17.83
C SER A 60 19.01 -15.56 -17.22
N HIS A 61 18.50 -15.56 -16.00
CA HIS A 61 17.97 -14.37 -15.33
C HIS A 61 18.48 -14.20 -13.90
N GLY A 62 19.77 -14.54 -13.70
CA GLY A 62 20.42 -14.37 -12.40
C GLY A 62 20.15 -12.99 -11.81
N ILE A 63 19.79 -12.92 -10.53
CA ILE A 63 19.56 -11.66 -9.83
C ILE A 63 20.86 -10.86 -9.88
N LYS A 64 20.91 -9.88 -10.80
CA LYS A 64 22.11 -9.03 -11.01
C LYS A 64 22.44 -8.18 -9.79
N ASN A 65 21.44 -7.89 -8.94
CA ASN A 65 21.60 -7.18 -7.69
C ASN A 65 20.90 -7.97 -6.58
N GLU A 66 21.63 -8.30 -5.53
CA GLU A 66 21.00 -8.88 -4.35
C GLU A 66 19.91 -7.95 -3.81
N PRO A 67 18.74 -8.49 -3.44
CA PRO A 67 17.60 -7.67 -3.00
C PRO A 67 17.83 -6.98 -1.65
N GLY A 68 18.98 -7.09 -1.04
CA GLY A 68 19.30 -6.55 0.28
C GLY A 68 18.56 -7.28 1.42
N LEU A 69 18.75 -6.80 2.63
CA LEU A 69 18.04 -7.27 3.82
C LEU A 69 16.69 -6.54 3.97
N PRO A 70 15.68 -7.17 4.61
CA PRO A 70 14.47 -6.46 5.01
C PRO A 70 14.80 -5.22 5.87
N GLY A 71 14.11 -4.12 5.65
CA GLY A 71 14.34 -2.86 6.37
C GLY A 71 15.58 -2.06 5.94
N SER A 72 16.31 -2.53 4.92
CA SER A 72 17.47 -1.83 4.36
C SER A 72 17.19 -1.34 2.95
N SER A 73 17.76 -0.18 2.61
CA SER A 73 17.69 0.36 1.24
C SER A 73 18.20 -0.69 0.22
N PRO A 74 17.52 -0.83 -0.93
CA PRO A 74 16.39 -0.05 -1.45
C PRO A 74 15.01 -0.55 -1.02
N PHE A 75 14.87 -1.24 0.11
CA PHE A 75 13.63 -1.74 0.72
C PHE A 75 12.83 -2.73 -0.13
N THR A 76 13.47 -3.41 -1.05
CA THR A 76 12.84 -4.39 -1.98
C THR A 76 12.11 -5.50 -1.23
N ARG A 77 12.65 -5.94 -0.08
CA ARG A 77 12.12 -7.07 0.74
C ARG A 77 11.20 -6.62 1.88
N GLY A 78 11.02 -5.33 2.09
CA GLY A 78 10.18 -4.77 3.14
C GLY A 78 10.78 -3.53 3.77
N SER A 79 9.94 -2.71 4.37
CA SER A 79 10.32 -1.46 5.03
C SER A 79 10.83 -1.65 6.47
N ARG A 80 10.64 -2.83 7.07
CA ARG A 80 10.99 -3.11 8.47
C ARG A 80 11.91 -4.32 8.56
N ALA A 81 13.00 -4.22 9.34
CA ALA A 81 13.95 -5.31 9.54
C ALA A 81 13.32 -6.54 10.22
N ALA A 82 12.49 -6.32 11.23
CA ALA A 82 11.76 -7.37 11.94
C ALA A 82 10.55 -7.92 11.15
N GLY A 83 10.29 -7.42 9.94
CA GLY A 83 9.09 -7.76 9.18
C GLY A 83 7.82 -7.26 9.86
N ASN A 84 6.74 -8.01 9.74
CA ASN A 84 5.44 -7.68 10.31
C ASN A 84 5.07 -8.73 11.38
N ALA A 85 5.68 -8.62 12.56
CA ALA A 85 5.57 -9.60 13.64
C ALA A 85 4.12 -9.82 14.12
N PHE A 86 3.26 -8.80 13.98
CA PHE A 86 1.85 -8.85 14.37
C PHE A 86 0.89 -9.09 13.19
N GLY A 87 1.43 -9.45 12.01
CA GLY A 87 0.64 -9.57 10.79
C GLY A 87 0.36 -8.22 10.14
N TRP A 88 -0.43 -8.26 9.08
CA TRP A 88 -0.98 -7.05 8.45
C TRP A 88 -2.36 -6.73 9.04
N GLU A 89 -2.77 -5.49 8.94
CA GLU A 89 -4.12 -5.08 9.25
C GLU A 89 -5.08 -5.61 8.18
N VAL A 90 -6.09 -6.38 8.62
CA VAL A 90 -7.21 -6.79 7.76
C VAL A 90 -8.28 -5.72 7.88
N ARG A 91 -8.44 -4.94 6.81
CA ARG A 91 -9.30 -3.74 6.78
C ARG A 91 -10.53 -3.98 5.94
N GLN A 92 -11.72 -3.78 6.53
CA GLN A 92 -12.99 -3.90 5.83
C GLN A 92 -13.67 -2.54 5.65
N THR A 93 -14.24 -2.32 4.45
CA THR A 93 -14.96 -1.07 4.15
C THR A 93 -16.45 -1.21 4.44
N HIS A 94 -16.99 -0.25 5.21
CA HIS A 94 -18.40 -0.13 5.51
C HIS A 94 -18.98 1.19 5.03
N PHE A 95 -20.20 1.17 4.49
CA PHE A 95 -20.95 2.38 4.17
C PHE A 95 -21.64 2.87 5.45
N ALA A 96 -21.16 3.98 6.02
CA ALA A 96 -21.51 4.42 7.37
C ALA A 96 -23.02 4.63 7.59
N LEU A 97 -23.74 5.13 6.57
CA LEU A 97 -25.17 5.45 6.67
C LEU A 97 -26.09 4.31 6.20
N ARG A 98 -25.55 3.10 6.00
CA ARG A 98 -26.38 1.94 5.64
C ARG A 98 -27.01 1.35 6.92
N GLU A 99 -28.28 0.95 6.84
CA GLU A 99 -28.96 0.29 7.94
C GLU A 99 -28.19 -0.96 8.40
N GLY A 100 -28.07 -1.18 9.70
CA GLY A 100 -27.33 -2.30 10.32
C GLY A 100 -25.82 -2.22 10.13
N THR A 101 -25.24 -1.03 9.92
CA THR A 101 -23.79 -0.92 9.73
C THR A 101 -23.01 -1.23 10.99
N ASN A 102 -23.48 -0.78 12.17
CA ASN A 102 -22.81 -1.07 13.44
C ASN A 102 -22.72 -2.58 13.69
N GLU A 103 -23.83 -3.29 13.54
CA GLU A 103 -23.86 -4.75 13.74
C GLU A 103 -22.91 -5.50 12.78
N ARG A 104 -22.78 -5.02 11.52
CA ARG A 104 -21.83 -5.61 10.57
C ARG A 104 -20.38 -5.31 10.94
N ILE A 105 -20.09 -4.09 11.42
CA ILE A 105 -18.77 -3.73 11.90
C ILE A 105 -18.35 -4.65 13.04
N LEU A 106 -19.21 -4.80 14.05
CA LEU A 106 -18.93 -5.64 15.21
C LEU A 106 -18.74 -7.11 14.81
N ALA A 107 -19.61 -7.63 13.93
CA ALA A 107 -19.49 -8.98 13.43
C ALA A 107 -18.18 -9.22 12.66
N ASP A 108 -17.75 -8.26 11.81
CA ASP A 108 -16.48 -8.37 11.07
C ASP A 108 -15.28 -8.34 12.02
N LEU A 109 -15.29 -7.47 13.05
CA LEU A 109 -14.24 -7.41 14.06
C LEU A 109 -14.15 -8.72 14.88
N GLU A 110 -15.28 -9.33 15.24
CA GLU A 110 -15.33 -10.64 15.89
C GLU A 110 -14.80 -11.77 15.00
N ASN A 111 -14.89 -11.62 13.67
CA ASN A 111 -14.45 -12.61 12.70
C ASN A 111 -13.06 -12.35 12.09
N GLY A 112 -12.26 -11.46 12.71
CA GLY A 112 -10.83 -11.32 12.39
C GLY A 112 -10.47 -10.10 11.52
N VAL A 113 -11.41 -9.22 11.24
CA VAL A 113 -11.10 -7.86 10.77
C VAL A 113 -10.42 -7.10 11.91
N THR A 114 -9.37 -6.36 11.61
CA THR A 114 -8.56 -5.64 12.61
C THR A 114 -8.55 -4.12 12.41
N GLY A 115 -9.17 -3.64 11.33
CA GLY A 115 -9.34 -2.22 11.04
C GLY A 115 -10.56 -1.97 10.16
N ILE A 116 -11.15 -0.80 10.26
CA ILE A 116 -12.39 -0.43 9.60
C ILE A 116 -12.13 0.76 8.69
N THR A 117 -12.70 0.75 7.49
CA THR A 117 -12.79 1.94 6.64
C THR A 117 -14.25 2.38 6.54
N LEU A 118 -14.55 3.60 6.94
CA LEU A 118 -15.87 4.21 6.79
C LEU A 118 -15.95 5.00 5.48
N ARG A 119 -16.89 4.61 4.63
CA ARG A 119 -17.28 5.37 3.44
C ARG A 119 -18.54 6.17 3.73
N GLY A 120 -18.49 7.49 3.50
CA GLY A 120 -19.59 8.39 3.80
C GLY A 120 -19.84 8.52 5.29
N ALA A 121 -18.78 8.70 6.07
CA ALA A 121 -18.88 8.95 7.51
C ALA A 121 -19.79 10.16 7.76
N PRO A 122 -20.68 10.11 8.76
CA PRO A 122 -21.51 11.26 9.11
C PRO A 122 -20.68 12.40 9.69
N THR A 123 -21.14 13.63 9.50
CA THR A 123 -20.58 14.83 10.14
C THR A 123 -21.30 15.17 11.45
N ASP A 124 -22.32 14.44 11.80
CA ASP A 124 -22.98 14.50 13.10
C ASP A 124 -22.29 13.56 14.08
N HIS A 125 -21.82 14.11 15.21
CA HIS A 125 -21.07 13.37 16.25
C HIS A 125 -21.89 12.24 16.89
N GLN A 126 -23.18 12.44 17.11
CA GLN A 126 -24.03 11.41 17.77
C GLN A 126 -24.27 10.25 16.80
N LEU A 127 -24.47 10.57 15.52
CA LEU A 127 -24.65 9.56 14.48
C LEU A 127 -23.35 8.78 14.25
N LEU A 128 -22.18 9.43 14.21
CA LEU A 128 -20.89 8.74 14.10
C LEU A 128 -20.64 7.85 15.33
N ALA A 129 -20.91 8.35 16.52
CA ALA A 129 -20.80 7.57 17.75
C ALA A 129 -21.71 6.33 17.74
N SER A 130 -22.94 6.45 17.21
CA SER A 130 -23.85 5.29 17.10
C SER A 130 -23.38 4.27 16.05
N VAL A 131 -22.77 4.71 14.94
CA VAL A 131 -22.17 3.83 13.93
C VAL A 131 -21.00 3.04 14.51
N LEU A 132 -20.24 3.63 15.44
CA LEU A 132 -19.06 3.05 16.07
C LEU A 132 -19.32 2.56 17.51
N GLU A 133 -20.58 2.44 17.94
CA GLU A 133 -20.92 1.95 19.26
C GLU A 133 -20.33 0.54 19.48
N GLY A 134 -19.61 0.34 20.61
CA GLY A 134 -18.94 -0.92 20.92
C GLY A 134 -17.61 -1.16 20.22
N VAL A 135 -17.15 -0.25 19.35
CA VAL A 135 -15.83 -0.32 18.71
C VAL A 135 -14.79 0.35 19.62
N TYR A 136 -13.75 -0.37 19.98
CA TYR A 136 -12.61 0.15 20.76
C TYR A 136 -11.60 0.78 19.79
N LEU A 137 -11.56 2.12 19.69
CA LEU A 137 -10.78 2.86 18.71
C LEU A 137 -9.26 2.74 18.88
N ASP A 138 -8.82 2.41 20.10
CA ASP A 138 -7.43 2.11 20.46
C ASP A 138 -6.97 0.71 20.00
N LEU A 139 -7.90 -0.21 19.77
CA LEU A 139 -7.64 -1.58 19.33
C LEU A 139 -7.90 -1.78 17.84
N ALA A 140 -9.00 -1.22 17.34
CA ALA A 140 -9.42 -1.33 15.94
C ALA A 140 -9.39 0.06 15.29
N PRO A 141 -8.33 0.40 14.52
CA PRO A 141 -8.25 1.68 13.82
C PRO A 141 -9.44 1.90 12.89
N VAL A 142 -9.98 3.11 12.94
CA VAL A 142 -11.08 3.55 12.07
C VAL A 142 -10.55 4.54 11.05
N HIS A 143 -10.53 4.12 9.79
CA HIS A 143 -10.08 4.93 8.66
C HIS A 143 -11.26 5.58 7.96
N LEU A 144 -11.05 6.75 7.40
CA LEU A 144 -12.00 7.34 6.46
C LEU A 144 -11.65 6.93 5.03
N ALA A 145 -12.67 6.72 4.21
CA ALA A 145 -12.45 6.39 2.80
C ALA A 145 -11.79 7.57 2.05
N PRO A 146 -10.96 7.29 1.03
CA PRO A 146 -10.32 8.35 0.23
C PRO A 146 -11.33 9.33 -0.35
N GLY A 147 -11.05 10.64 -0.19
CA GLY A 147 -11.91 11.74 -0.59
C GLY A 147 -12.93 12.17 0.47
N SER A 148 -12.71 11.80 1.73
CA SER A 148 -13.50 12.32 2.85
C SER A 148 -13.31 13.82 3.05
N SER A 149 -14.39 14.50 3.48
CA SER A 149 -14.39 15.95 3.69
C SER A 149 -13.68 16.35 5.00
N LEU A 150 -13.26 17.61 5.08
CA LEU A 150 -12.64 18.16 6.30
C LEU A 150 -13.57 18.02 7.51
N GLU A 151 -14.88 18.24 7.32
CA GLU A 151 -15.89 18.13 8.38
C GLU A 151 -16.01 16.69 8.91
N GLN A 152 -15.93 15.67 8.03
CA GLN A 152 -15.90 14.26 8.44
C GLN A 152 -14.63 13.93 9.26
N ILE A 153 -13.52 14.51 8.88
CA ILE A 153 -12.24 14.35 9.58
C ILE A 153 -12.31 14.97 10.98
N GLU A 154 -12.78 16.20 11.07
CA GLU A 154 -12.94 16.90 12.36
C GLU A 154 -13.89 16.13 13.28
N THR A 155 -14.96 15.58 12.73
CA THR A 155 -15.93 14.79 13.49
C THR A 155 -15.29 13.50 14.04
N LEU A 156 -14.49 12.78 13.22
CA LEU A 156 -13.80 11.56 13.68
C LEU A 156 -12.75 11.89 14.74
N ILE A 157 -11.94 12.93 14.54
CA ILE A 157 -10.92 13.35 15.49
C ILE A 157 -11.56 13.69 16.84
N ALA A 158 -12.63 14.50 16.83
CA ALA A 158 -13.33 14.87 18.05
C ALA A 158 -13.93 13.64 18.79
N LEU A 159 -14.41 12.63 18.04
CA LEU A 159 -14.86 11.38 18.64
C LEU A 159 -13.69 10.60 19.27
N CYS A 160 -12.55 10.54 18.60
CA CYS A 160 -11.33 9.93 19.13
C CYS A 160 -10.88 10.62 20.42
N ASP A 161 -10.88 11.95 20.48
CA ASP A 161 -10.51 12.75 21.65
C ASP A 161 -11.43 12.48 22.86
N ILE A 162 -12.70 12.14 22.60
CA ILE A 162 -13.67 11.83 23.65
C ILE A 162 -13.53 10.39 24.14
N GLN A 163 -13.22 9.44 23.26
CA GLN A 163 -13.25 8.01 23.56
C GLN A 163 -11.89 7.40 23.92
N CYS A 164 -10.79 8.09 23.62
CA CYS A 164 -9.44 7.58 23.86
C CYS A 164 -8.70 8.48 24.86
N ASP A 165 -8.26 7.89 25.97
CA ASP A 165 -7.45 8.59 26.99
C ASP A 165 -6.04 8.92 26.44
N ASP A 166 -5.50 8.08 25.57
CA ASP A 166 -4.19 8.26 24.92
C ASP A 166 -4.34 8.27 23.41
N VAL A 167 -4.39 9.44 22.83
CA VAL A 167 -4.49 9.62 21.37
C VAL A 167 -3.24 9.17 20.61
N SER A 168 -2.13 8.92 21.30
CA SER A 168 -0.90 8.43 20.67
C SER A 168 -0.98 6.97 20.21
N VAL A 169 -1.96 6.21 20.68
CA VAL A 169 -2.19 4.82 20.24
C VAL A 169 -2.98 4.75 18.93
N LEU A 170 -3.67 5.83 18.56
CA LEU A 170 -4.50 5.89 17.34
C LEU A 170 -3.65 5.78 16.08
N ARG A 171 -4.09 4.94 15.15
CA ARG A 171 -3.41 4.65 13.87
C ARG A 171 -4.34 4.75 12.68
N ASN A 172 -5.21 5.73 12.73
CA ASN A 172 -6.21 5.98 11.70
C ASN A 172 -5.59 6.59 10.43
N ASN A 173 -6.25 6.41 9.27
CA ASN A 173 -6.04 7.27 8.10
C ASN A 173 -7.29 8.12 7.88
N LEU A 174 -7.11 9.42 7.69
CA LEU A 174 -8.23 10.37 7.58
C LEU A 174 -8.77 10.51 6.15
N GLY A 175 -8.17 9.83 5.18
CA GLY A 175 -8.70 9.74 3.82
C GLY A 175 -8.66 11.03 3.01
N LEU A 176 -7.80 12.01 3.34
CA LEU A 176 -7.62 13.19 2.49
C LEU A 176 -7.08 12.79 1.12
N ASP A 177 -7.89 12.96 0.08
CA ASP A 177 -7.53 12.64 -1.30
C ASP A 177 -8.29 13.57 -2.28
N PRO A 178 -8.04 14.88 -2.29
CA PRO A 178 -8.69 15.79 -3.22
C PRO A 178 -8.35 15.52 -4.68
N ILE A 179 -7.15 14.99 -4.97
CA ILE A 179 -6.74 14.63 -6.33
C ILE A 179 -7.53 13.42 -6.83
N GLY A 180 -7.60 12.34 -6.05
CA GLY A 180 -8.41 11.18 -6.41
C GLY A 180 -9.90 11.50 -6.47
N LEU A 181 -10.41 12.35 -5.58
CA LEU A 181 -11.78 12.81 -5.63
C LEU A 181 -12.06 13.60 -6.93
N LEU A 182 -11.18 14.51 -7.32
CA LEU A 182 -11.27 15.24 -8.59
C LEU A 182 -11.23 14.27 -9.78
N ALA A 183 -10.32 13.29 -9.77
CA ALA A 183 -10.21 12.30 -10.83
C ALA A 183 -11.49 11.45 -10.98
N ARG A 184 -12.09 11.03 -9.86
CA ARG A 184 -13.32 10.23 -9.84
C ARG A 184 -14.57 11.01 -10.24
N THR A 185 -14.65 12.29 -9.86
CA THR A 185 -15.87 13.08 -10.00
C THR A 185 -15.82 14.11 -11.14
N GLY A 186 -14.62 14.46 -11.59
CA GLY A 186 -14.40 15.56 -12.54
C GLY A 186 -14.74 16.95 -11.98
N ARG A 187 -14.90 17.07 -10.66
CA ARG A 187 -15.37 18.31 -10.01
C ARG A 187 -14.53 18.61 -8.77
N SER A 188 -14.20 19.89 -8.62
CA SER A 188 -13.68 20.46 -7.37
C SER A 188 -14.54 21.68 -7.02
N VAL A 189 -14.79 21.89 -5.74
CA VAL A 189 -15.62 23.02 -5.25
C VAL A 189 -14.81 24.33 -5.28
N VAL A 190 -13.50 24.22 -5.03
CA VAL A 190 -12.52 25.32 -5.05
C VAL A 190 -11.38 24.96 -5.99
N LYS A 191 -10.46 25.89 -6.24
CA LYS A 191 -9.25 25.54 -6.99
C LYS A 191 -8.46 24.46 -6.23
N ILE A 192 -7.99 23.46 -6.96
CA ILE A 192 -7.34 22.29 -6.36
C ILE A 192 -6.09 22.68 -5.55
N GLU A 193 -5.35 23.71 -5.96
CA GLU A 193 -4.18 24.23 -5.26
C GLU A 193 -4.53 24.83 -3.90
N ASP A 194 -5.68 25.51 -3.83
CA ASP A 194 -6.20 26.10 -2.58
C ASP A 194 -6.67 25.01 -1.63
N GLU A 195 -7.34 23.97 -2.16
CA GLU A 195 -7.78 22.81 -1.40
C GLU A 195 -6.59 22.03 -0.82
N ILE A 196 -5.57 21.76 -1.63
CA ILE A 196 -4.32 21.12 -1.18
C ILE A 196 -3.66 21.94 -0.05
N THR A 197 -3.63 23.26 -0.19
CA THR A 197 -3.04 24.15 0.82
C THR A 197 -3.83 24.09 2.13
N GLN A 198 -5.16 24.12 2.07
CA GLN A 198 -6.01 23.99 3.25
C GLN A 198 -5.81 22.64 3.95
N CYS A 199 -5.80 21.55 3.18
CA CYS A 199 -5.54 20.22 3.70
C CYS A 199 -4.15 20.13 4.35
N ALA A 200 -3.09 20.66 3.72
CA ALA A 200 -1.73 20.62 4.26
C ALA A 200 -1.62 21.37 5.60
N ASN A 201 -2.31 22.49 5.73
CA ASN A 201 -2.37 23.24 6.99
C ASN A 201 -3.08 22.46 8.09
N LEU A 202 -4.20 21.80 7.78
CA LEU A 202 -4.91 20.94 8.72
C LEU A 202 -4.02 19.77 9.16
N VAL A 203 -3.37 19.09 8.22
CA VAL A 203 -2.44 17.97 8.51
C VAL A 203 -1.32 18.40 9.42
N SER A 204 -0.74 19.60 9.20
CA SER A 204 0.31 20.16 10.07
C SER A 204 -0.18 20.42 11.50
N GLN A 205 -1.46 20.63 11.71
CA GLN A 205 -2.05 20.77 13.05
C GLN A 205 -2.30 19.40 13.69
N ILE A 206 -2.95 18.48 12.95
CA ILE A 206 -3.28 17.14 13.43
C ILE A 206 -2.01 16.36 13.79
N SER A 207 -0.95 16.43 12.99
CA SER A 207 0.31 15.72 13.26
C SER A 207 0.97 16.06 14.59
N LYS A 208 0.69 17.25 15.14
CA LYS A 208 1.21 17.69 16.45
C LYS A 208 0.39 17.14 17.62
N SER A 209 -0.92 17.01 17.46
CA SER A 209 -1.82 16.51 18.49
C SER A 209 -1.99 14.99 18.42
N HIS A 210 -1.93 14.40 17.23
CA HIS A 210 -2.17 12.98 16.95
C HIS A 210 -1.01 12.39 16.11
N PRO A 211 0.15 12.14 16.73
CA PRO A 211 1.41 11.88 16.00
C PRO A 211 1.42 10.60 15.17
N ASN A 212 0.54 9.65 15.47
CA ASN A 212 0.48 8.35 14.77
C ASN A 212 -0.72 8.22 13.80
N ILE A 213 -1.53 9.27 13.67
CA ILE A 213 -2.58 9.35 12.66
C ILE A 213 -1.95 9.76 11.33
N GLN A 214 -2.30 9.03 10.27
CA GLN A 214 -2.01 9.40 8.88
C GLN A 214 -3.19 10.18 8.31
N ALA A 215 -2.93 11.28 7.64
CA ALA A 215 -4.03 12.12 7.16
C ALA A 215 -4.36 11.89 5.69
N ILE A 216 -3.38 11.52 4.87
CA ILE A 216 -3.47 11.56 3.42
C ILE A 216 -3.50 10.14 2.85
N ALA A 217 -4.49 9.88 2.01
CA ALA A 217 -4.58 8.66 1.21
C ALA A 217 -4.03 8.92 -0.21
N LEU A 218 -2.97 8.20 -0.59
CA LEU A 218 -2.50 8.12 -1.97
C LEU A 218 -3.20 6.91 -2.61
N ASP A 219 -4.43 7.11 -3.07
CA ASP A 219 -5.28 6.02 -3.55
C ASP A 219 -5.01 5.68 -5.01
N GLY A 220 -4.13 4.71 -5.24
CA GLY A 220 -3.84 4.15 -6.57
C GLY A 220 -5.05 3.45 -7.20
N SER A 221 -5.99 2.90 -6.38
CA SER A 221 -7.15 2.19 -6.91
C SER A 221 -8.03 3.06 -7.80
N THR A 222 -8.06 4.37 -7.56
CA THR A 222 -8.75 5.34 -8.43
C THR A 222 -8.31 5.22 -9.91
N TRP A 223 -7.03 5.01 -10.14
CA TRP A 223 -6.46 4.89 -11.47
C TRP A 223 -6.61 3.46 -12.02
N ALA A 224 -6.40 2.46 -11.18
CA ALA A 224 -6.57 1.06 -11.54
C ALA A 224 -8.02 0.76 -11.97
N ASP A 225 -9.02 1.26 -11.23
CA ASP A 225 -10.44 1.11 -11.54
C ASP A 225 -10.82 1.81 -12.87
N ALA A 226 -10.07 2.84 -13.24
CA ALA A 226 -10.21 3.52 -14.53
C ALA A 226 -9.49 2.79 -15.68
N GLY A 227 -8.81 1.67 -15.42
CA GLY A 227 -8.13 0.85 -16.43
C GLY A 227 -6.64 1.15 -16.59
N ALA A 228 -6.01 1.82 -15.64
CA ALA A 228 -4.57 2.04 -15.65
C ALA A 228 -3.81 0.71 -15.51
N SER A 229 -2.66 0.62 -16.18
CA SER A 229 -1.70 -0.46 -15.95
C SER A 229 -1.05 -0.36 -14.57
N ASP A 230 -0.35 -1.42 -14.14
CA ASP A 230 0.39 -1.41 -12.87
C ASP A 230 1.42 -0.28 -12.79
N GLY A 231 2.11 0.02 -13.90
CA GLY A 231 3.06 1.12 -13.98
C GLY A 231 2.39 2.50 -13.96
N GLN A 232 1.24 2.65 -14.61
CA GLN A 232 0.46 3.89 -14.62
C GLN A 232 -0.16 4.18 -13.26
N GLU A 233 -0.76 3.17 -12.60
CA GLU A 233 -1.27 3.28 -11.23
C GLU A 233 -0.18 3.75 -10.27
N LEU A 234 0.96 3.05 -10.29
CA LEU A 234 2.09 3.37 -9.43
C LEU A 234 2.64 4.78 -9.72
N GLY A 235 2.79 5.13 -10.98
CA GLY A 235 3.27 6.45 -11.40
C GLY A 235 2.35 7.58 -10.92
N ALA A 236 1.04 7.43 -11.07
CA ALA A 236 0.05 8.41 -10.63
C ALA A 236 0.07 8.57 -9.09
N ALA A 237 0.05 7.45 -8.35
CA ALA A 237 0.07 7.48 -6.89
C ALA A 237 1.37 8.12 -6.34
N LEU A 238 2.53 7.77 -6.91
CA LEU A 238 3.82 8.36 -6.51
C LEU A 238 3.92 9.85 -6.87
N SER A 239 3.39 10.26 -8.02
CA SER A 239 3.34 11.68 -8.41
C SER A 239 2.49 12.51 -7.46
N THR A 240 1.34 11.96 -7.04
CA THR A 240 0.49 12.56 -6.00
C THR A 240 1.23 12.63 -4.68
N GLY A 241 1.98 11.59 -4.31
CA GLY A 241 2.83 11.58 -3.12
C GLY A 241 3.89 12.69 -3.12
N VAL A 242 4.58 12.91 -4.25
CA VAL A 242 5.57 14.01 -4.38
C VAL A 242 4.90 15.38 -4.24
N MET A 243 3.73 15.55 -4.82
CA MET A 243 2.94 16.79 -4.67
C MET A 243 2.62 17.05 -3.18
N TRP A 244 2.15 16.01 -2.46
CA TRP A 244 1.85 16.13 -1.04
C TRP A 244 3.09 16.40 -0.18
N LEU A 245 4.22 15.74 -0.43
CA LEU A 245 5.47 16.03 0.29
C LEU A 245 5.86 17.51 0.15
N ARG A 246 5.72 18.09 -1.04
CA ARG A 246 5.98 19.51 -1.27
C ARG A 246 4.99 20.42 -0.53
N ALA A 247 3.69 20.09 -0.55
CA ALA A 247 2.69 20.89 0.14
C ALA A 247 2.86 20.85 1.66
N LEU A 248 3.13 19.65 2.22
CA LEU A 248 3.32 19.46 3.65
C LEU A 248 4.61 20.11 4.15
N THR A 249 5.71 20.02 3.40
CA THR A 249 6.95 20.71 3.76
C THR A 249 6.79 22.23 3.67
N ALA A 250 6.02 22.74 2.70
CA ALA A 250 5.68 24.14 2.63
C ALA A 250 4.80 24.61 3.80
N SER A 251 4.02 23.73 4.42
CA SER A 251 3.22 24.03 5.63
C SER A 251 4.00 23.88 6.93
N GLY A 252 5.31 23.58 6.86
CA GLY A 252 6.24 23.59 7.99
C GLY A 252 6.58 22.24 8.60
N LEU A 253 6.15 21.11 8.00
CA LEU A 253 6.62 19.78 8.40
C LEU A 253 8.01 19.50 7.81
N SER A 254 8.83 18.76 8.53
CA SER A 254 10.03 18.14 7.95
C SER A 254 9.64 17.08 6.91
N LEU A 255 10.57 16.66 6.07
CA LEU A 255 10.32 15.61 5.07
C LEU A 255 9.91 14.30 5.74
N ASP A 256 10.53 13.94 6.87
CA ASP A 256 10.21 12.75 7.63
C ASP A 256 8.78 12.80 8.19
N GLU A 257 8.40 13.91 8.84
CA GLU A 257 7.04 14.11 9.33
C GLU A 257 6.01 14.09 8.19
N ALA A 258 6.31 14.76 7.07
CA ALA A 258 5.44 14.76 5.90
C ALA A 258 5.26 13.36 5.32
N SER A 259 6.32 12.56 5.22
CA SER A 259 6.25 11.20 4.70
C SER A 259 5.42 10.26 5.58
N GLN A 260 5.42 10.48 6.89
CA GLN A 260 4.61 9.71 7.85
C GLN A 260 3.11 9.98 7.74
N GLN A 261 2.73 11.11 7.14
CA GLN A 261 1.31 11.46 6.93
C GLN A 261 0.67 10.77 5.73
N LEU A 262 1.45 10.05 4.92
CA LEU A 262 1.01 9.49 3.65
C LEU A 262 0.81 7.97 3.75
N GLU A 263 -0.35 7.48 3.33
CA GLU A 263 -0.62 6.05 3.15
C GLU A 263 -0.79 5.77 1.66
N LEU A 264 0.03 4.87 1.10
CA LEU A 264 -0.05 4.44 -0.29
C LEU A 264 -0.92 3.19 -0.39
N THR A 265 -2.03 3.30 -1.10
CA THR A 265 -2.90 2.18 -1.47
C THR A 265 -2.69 1.82 -2.92
N LEU A 266 -2.51 0.51 -3.20
CA LEU A 266 -2.38 -0.03 -4.54
C LEU A 266 -3.33 -1.21 -4.72
N SER A 267 -3.86 -1.36 -5.92
CA SER A 267 -4.71 -2.50 -6.26
C SER A 267 -3.92 -3.81 -6.30
N ALA A 268 -4.57 -4.92 -5.99
CA ALA A 268 -4.02 -6.26 -6.17
C ALA A 268 -4.80 -6.97 -7.29
N GLY A 269 -4.14 -7.19 -8.42
CA GLY A 269 -4.72 -7.86 -9.58
C GLY A 269 -4.61 -9.39 -9.50
N PRO A 270 -5.19 -10.10 -10.49
CA PRO A 270 -5.14 -11.55 -10.55
C PRO A 270 -3.74 -12.10 -10.89
N ASP A 271 -2.85 -11.29 -11.47
CA ASP A 271 -1.47 -11.66 -11.72
C ASP A 271 -0.63 -11.44 -10.45
N GLN A 272 -0.40 -12.55 -9.73
CA GLN A 272 0.32 -12.54 -8.45
C GLN A 272 1.74 -12.00 -8.60
N PHE A 273 2.44 -12.35 -9.67
CA PHE A 273 3.83 -11.94 -9.85
C PHE A 273 3.95 -10.46 -10.19
N LEU A 274 3.10 -9.94 -11.07
CA LEU A 274 3.04 -8.52 -11.37
C LEU A 274 2.62 -7.70 -10.15
N THR A 275 1.60 -8.15 -9.41
CA THR A 275 1.18 -7.51 -8.16
C THR A 275 2.34 -7.45 -7.15
N THR A 276 3.05 -8.57 -6.93
CA THR A 276 4.22 -8.60 -6.05
C THR A 276 5.31 -7.66 -6.54
N ALA A 277 5.59 -7.63 -7.84
CA ALA A 277 6.58 -6.74 -8.44
C ALA A 277 6.21 -5.27 -8.24
N LYS A 278 4.93 -4.89 -8.45
CA LYS A 278 4.40 -3.55 -8.22
C LYS A 278 4.64 -3.07 -6.79
N PHE A 279 4.28 -3.87 -5.78
CA PHE A 279 4.51 -3.52 -4.37
C PHE A 279 5.99 -3.42 -4.01
N ARG A 280 6.85 -4.22 -4.63
CA ARG A 280 8.31 -4.11 -4.47
C ARG A 280 8.84 -2.84 -5.14
N ALA A 281 8.40 -2.53 -6.35
CA ALA A 281 8.75 -1.31 -7.08
C ALA A 281 8.29 -0.06 -6.32
N ALA A 282 7.07 -0.08 -5.76
CA ALA A 282 6.55 1.02 -4.94
C ALA A 282 7.52 1.40 -3.81
N ARG A 283 8.01 0.41 -3.05
CA ARG A 283 8.97 0.67 -1.96
C ARG A 283 10.30 1.23 -2.45
N VAL A 284 10.83 0.68 -3.55
CA VAL A 284 12.08 1.16 -4.15
C VAL A 284 11.96 2.59 -4.66
N CYS A 285 10.88 2.89 -5.40
CA CYS A 285 10.60 4.23 -5.92
C CYS A 285 10.36 5.23 -4.79
N TRP A 286 9.59 4.85 -3.76
CA TRP A 286 9.34 5.71 -2.61
C TRP A 286 10.63 6.02 -1.85
N ALA A 287 11.46 5.01 -1.58
CA ALA A 287 12.77 5.23 -0.97
C ALA A 287 13.64 6.21 -1.77
N ARG A 288 13.56 6.16 -3.11
CA ARG A 288 14.27 7.10 -3.98
C ARG A 288 13.70 8.52 -3.95
N ILE A 289 12.39 8.65 -3.74
CA ILE A 289 11.73 9.96 -3.66
C ILE A 289 12.12 10.70 -2.38
N ILE A 290 12.22 9.97 -1.26
CA ILE A 290 12.50 10.56 0.05
C ILE A 290 13.99 10.61 0.41
N SER A 291 14.89 10.09 -0.43
CA SER A 291 16.35 10.16 -0.25
C SER A 291 16.91 11.45 -0.82
#